data_44fb3db92e826e49bae77201e52d3076
#
_entry.id   44fb3db92e826e49bae77201e52d3076
#
_cell.length_a   1.000
_cell.length_b   1.000
_cell.length_c   1.000
_cell.angle_alpha   90.00
_cell.angle_beta   90.00
_cell.angle_gamma   90.00
#
_symmetry.space_group_name_H-M   'P 1'
#
loop_
_entity.id
_entity.type
_entity.pdbx_description
1 polymer ?
#
loop_
_entity_poly.entity_id
_entity_poly.type
_entity_poly.pdbx_seq_one_letter_code
_entity_poly.pdbx_strand_id
1 'polypeptide(L)'
;MNSLEIGVLKHGDVTAVNLRGALVLGPPVDSLRQTLENLATHGEFQIVLGLAEVTKLDSSGIGLLVKGLQWCKEAGGSVKLVNPARVVLQTLSMCRLLPLFEVFDDEAAAIASFS
;
A
#
# COMPACT_ATOMS: atom_id res chain seq x y z
N MET A 1 -3.70 -21.97 3.65
CA MET A 1 -4.63 -20.96 3.14
C MET A 1 -3.96 -19.63 3.00
N ASN A 2 -4.05 -19.07 1.82
CA ASN A 2 -3.36 -17.82 1.52
C ASN A 2 -4.32 -16.66 1.62
N SER A 3 -4.62 -16.26 2.84
CA SER A 3 -5.40 -15.05 3.03
C SER A 3 -4.45 -13.92 3.35
N LEU A 4 -4.69 -12.78 2.74
CA LEU A 4 -4.01 -11.55 3.08
C LEU A 4 -4.68 -10.97 4.31
N GLU A 5 -3.89 -10.65 5.33
CA GLU A 5 -4.40 -9.94 6.49
C GLU A 5 -4.18 -8.45 6.28
N ILE A 6 -5.21 -7.67 6.51
CA ILE A 6 -5.18 -6.23 6.33
C ILE A 6 -5.58 -5.56 7.63
N GLY A 7 -4.67 -4.79 8.21
CA GLY A 7 -4.96 -3.97 9.38
C GLY A 7 -5.05 -2.51 8.98
N VAL A 8 -6.07 -1.82 9.45
CA VAL A 8 -6.27 -0.41 9.14
C VAL A 8 -6.32 0.37 10.46
N LEU A 9 -5.47 1.39 10.55
CA LEU A 9 -5.40 2.22 11.75
C LEU A 9 -5.25 3.68 11.34
N LYS A 10 -6.10 4.54 11.87
CA LYS A 10 -6.06 5.94 11.53
C LYS A 10 -5.16 6.73 12.49
N HIS A 11 -4.32 7.60 11.94
CA HIS A 11 -3.43 8.50 12.66
C HIS A 11 -3.71 9.93 12.19
N GLY A 12 -4.66 10.61 12.83
CA GLY A 12 -5.06 11.94 12.37
C GLY A 12 -5.62 11.88 10.97
N ASP A 13 -5.01 12.59 10.02
CA ASP A 13 -5.46 12.62 8.63
C ASP A 13 -4.79 11.55 7.78
N VAL A 14 -3.94 10.72 8.36
CA VAL A 14 -3.22 9.66 7.65
C VAL A 14 -3.75 8.31 8.09
N THR A 15 -3.97 7.41 7.13
CA THR A 15 -4.44 6.06 7.39
C THR A 15 -3.31 5.08 7.14
N ALA A 16 -2.99 4.28 8.15
CA ALA A 16 -2.01 3.20 8.00
C ALA A 16 -2.73 1.91 7.63
N VAL A 17 -2.28 1.29 6.55
CA VAL A 17 -2.80 0.01 6.06
C VAL A 17 -1.64 -0.98 6.09
N ASN A 18 -1.70 -1.94 7.00
CA ASN A 18 -0.64 -2.93 7.16
C ASN A 18 -1.06 -4.26 6.55
N LEU A 19 -0.22 -4.81 5.69
CA LEU A 19 -0.49 -6.04 4.98
C LEU A 19 0.40 -7.16 5.49
N ARG A 20 -0.19 -8.35 5.61
CA ARG A 20 0.56 -9.56 5.96
C ARG A 20 0.10 -10.69 5.05
N GLY A 21 1.05 -11.29 4.34
CA GLY A 21 0.80 -12.43 3.47
C GLY A 21 1.06 -12.11 2.00
N ALA A 22 0.40 -12.86 1.12
CA ALA A 22 0.63 -12.76 -0.31
C ALA A 22 -0.36 -11.79 -0.95
N LEU A 23 0.16 -10.79 -1.65
CA LEU A 23 -0.66 -9.84 -2.42
C LEU A 23 -0.66 -10.29 -3.87
N VAL A 24 -1.53 -11.24 -4.17
CA VAL A 24 -1.61 -11.88 -5.48
C VAL A 24 -3.04 -11.92 -5.98
N LEU A 25 -3.20 -12.23 -7.28
CA LEU A 25 -4.50 -12.31 -7.95
C LEU A 25 -5.48 -13.17 -7.15
N GLY A 26 -6.73 -12.74 -7.10
CA GLY A 26 -7.81 -13.42 -6.41
C GLY A 26 -8.22 -12.70 -5.13
N PRO A 27 -8.70 -13.43 -4.10
CA PRO A 27 -9.19 -12.81 -2.88
C PRO A 27 -8.23 -11.82 -2.21
N PRO A 28 -6.90 -12.05 -2.19
CA PRO A 28 -6.00 -11.06 -1.58
C PRO A 28 -6.06 -9.69 -2.26
N VAL A 29 -5.96 -9.67 -3.58
CA VAL A 29 -6.03 -8.41 -4.34
C VAL A 29 -7.42 -7.80 -4.20
N ASP A 30 -8.47 -8.62 -4.24
CA ASP A 30 -9.84 -8.13 -4.11
C ASP A 30 -10.07 -7.50 -2.74
N SER A 31 -9.53 -8.10 -1.68
CA SER A 31 -9.67 -7.58 -0.33
C SER A 31 -8.98 -6.22 -0.18
N LEU A 32 -7.78 -6.08 -0.70
CA LEU A 32 -7.08 -4.81 -0.64
C LEU A 32 -7.78 -3.74 -1.48
N ARG A 33 -8.26 -4.12 -2.68
CA ARG A 33 -9.01 -3.18 -3.52
C ARG A 33 -10.23 -2.66 -2.77
N GLN A 34 -10.97 -3.54 -2.13
CA GLN A 34 -12.16 -3.15 -1.38
C GLN A 34 -11.80 -2.23 -0.21
N THR A 35 -10.72 -2.52 0.49
CA THR A 35 -10.24 -1.67 1.58
C THR A 35 -9.92 -0.26 1.08
N LEU A 36 -9.19 -0.16 -0.04
CA LEU A 36 -8.83 1.13 -0.62
C LEU A 36 -10.07 1.89 -1.11
N GLU A 37 -11.03 1.18 -1.71
CA GLU A 37 -12.27 1.79 -2.17
C GLU A 37 -13.09 2.33 -0.98
N ASN A 38 -13.15 1.58 0.12
CA ASN A 38 -13.83 2.04 1.33
C ASN A 38 -13.17 3.30 1.89
N LEU A 39 -11.84 3.34 1.92
CA LEU A 39 -11.13 4.52 2.39
C LEU A 39 -11.41 5.73 1.50
N ALA A 40 -11.41 5.52 0.19
CA ALA A 40 -11.73 6.58 -0.78
C ALA A 40 -13.14 7.13 -0.57
N THR A 41 -14.10 6.24 -0.30
CA THR A 41 -15.50 6.63 -0.02
C THR A 41 -15.60 7.56 1.18
N HIS A 42 -14.68 7.40 2.14
CA HIS A 42 -14.64 8.24 3.35
C HIS A 42 -13.66 9.40 3.23
N GLY A 43 -13.14 9.68 2.05
CA GLY A 43 -12.22 10.79 1.83
C GLY A 43 -10.81 10.57 2.38
N GLU A 44 -10.42 9.32 2.62
CA GLU A 44 -9.12 8.96 3.19
C GLU A 44 -8.13 8.70 2.06
N PHE A 45 -7.37 9.74 1.69
CA PHE A 45 -6.44 9.66 0.55
C PHE A 45 -4.97 9.82 0.94
N GLN A 46 -4.66 9.95 2.22
CA GLN A 46 -3.29 9.96 2.73
C GLN A 46 -3.03 8.61 3.37
N ILE A 47 -2.34 7.74 2.66
CA ILE A 47 -2.21 6.33 3.05
C ILE A 47 -0.74 5.96 3.18
N VAL A 48 -0.39 5.27 4.27
CA VAL A 48 0.89 4.60 4.40
C VAL A 48 0.64 3.09 4.38
N LEU A 49 1.34 2.38 3.50
CA LEU A 49 1.22 0.93 3.37
C LEU A 49 2.40 0.26 4.05
N GLY A 50 2.13 -0.49 5.10
CA GLY A 50 3.14 -1.32 5.75
C GLY A 50 3.29 -2.64 5.01
N LEU A 51 4.46 -2.88 4.45
CA LEU A 51 4.70 -4.01 3.55
C LEU A 51 5.79 -4.95 4.04
N ALA A 52 6.17 -4.84 5.32
CA ALA A 52 7.26 -5.65 5.88
C ALA A 52 6.94 -7.15 5.89
N GLU A 53 5.67 -7.50 5.99
CA GLU A 53 5.25 -8.90 6.10
C GLU A 53 4.55 -9.41 4.83
N VAL A 54 4.74 -8.74 3.71
CA VAL A 54 4.27 -9.23 2.41
C VAL A 54 5.23 -10.29 1.92
N THR A 55 4.69 -11.47 1.59
CA THR A 55 5.49 -12.64 1.22
C THR A 55 5.56 -12.88 -0.28
N LYS A 56 4.58 -12.39 -1.02
CA LYS A 56 4.53 -12.51 -2.49
C LYS A 56 3.84 -11.30 -3.09
N LEU A 57 4.23 -10.96 -4.31
CA LEU A 57 3.65 -9.85 -5.05
C LEU A 57 3.68 -10.21 -6.53
N ASP A 58 2.52 -10.30 -7.16
CA ASP A 58 2.41 -10.56 -8.60
C ASP A 58 1.97 -9.30 -9.36
N SER A 59 1.77 -9.43 -10.66
CA SER A 59 1.39 -8.30 -11.51
C SER A 59 0.06 -7.67 -11.11
N SER A 60 -0.87 -8.47 -10.57
CA SER A 60 -2.16 -7.96 -10.12
C SER A 60 -1.99 -7.11 -8.86
N GLY A 61 -1.15 -7.56 -7.92
CA GLY A 61 -0.81 -6.79 -6.73
C GLY A 61 -0.10 -5.50 -7.07
N ILE A 62 0.89 -5.56 -7.97
CA ILE A 62 1.61 -4.37 -8.45
C ILE A 62 0.62 -3.39 -9.06
N GLY A 63 -0.25 -3.87 -9.94
CA GLY A 63 -1.24 -3.01 -10.61
C GLY A 63 -2.13 -2.29 -9.61
N LEU A 64 -2.55 -2.98 -8.56
CA LEU A 64 -3.38 -2.36 -7.54
C LEU A 64 -2.62 -1.30 -6.73
N LEU A 65 -1.34 -1.55 -6.40
CA LEU A 65 -0.54 -0.55 -5.70
C LEU A 65 -0.39 0.73 -6.53
N VAL A 66 -0.10 0.59 -7.82
CA VAL A 66 0.03 1.73 -8.72
C VAL A 66 -1.29 2.47 -8.86
N LYS A 67 -2.39 1.72 -9.02
CA LYS A 67 -3.71 2.30 -9.16
C LYS A 67 -4.14 3.05 -7.90
N GLY A 68 -3.87 2.48 -6.74
CA GLY A 68 -4.13 3.14 -5.46
C GLY A 68 -3.37 4.45 -5.32
N LEU A 69 -2.10 4.46 -5.73
CA LEU A 69 -1.30 5.68 -5.73
C LEU A 69 -1.92 6.75 -6.63
N GLN A 70 -2.34 6.35 -7.84
CA GLN A 70 -2.96 7.28 -8.78
C GLN A 70 -4.26 7.87 -8.22
N TRP A 71 -5.12 7.04 -7.65
CA TRP A 71 -6.38 7.49 -7.04
C TRP A 71 -6.12 8.52 -5.94
N CYS A 72 -5.18 8.23 -5.07
CA CYS A 72 -4.88 9.12 -3.96
C CYS A 72 -4.28 10.45 -4.45
N LYS A 73 -3.37 10.38 -5.42
CA LYS A 73 -2.76 11.60 -5.97
C LYS A 73 -3.76 12.49 -6.66
N GLU A 74 -4.72 11.92 -7.38
CA GLU A 74 -5.78 12.69 -8.03
C GLU A 74 -6.65 13.43 -7.02
N ALA A 75 -6.76 12.89 -5.81
CA ALA A 75 -7.52 13.48 -4.73
C ALA A 75 -6.69 14.40 -3.82
N GLY A 76 -5.43 14.64 -4.17
CA GLY A 76 -4.56 15.51 -3.39
C GLY A 76 -3.76 14.81 -2.31
N GLY A 77 -3.83 13.48 -2.24
CA GLY A 77 -3.08 12.69 -1.26
C GLY A 77 -1.94 11.89 -1.88
N SER A 78 -1.62 10.77 -1.29
CA SER A 78 -0.61 9.87 -1.82
C SER A 78 -0.68 8.52 -1.10
N VAL A 79 0.05 7.54 -1.65
CA VAL A 79 0.31 6.25 -1.00
C VAL A 79 1.82 6.15 -0.83
N LYS A 80 2.28 6.04 0.42
CA LYS A 80 3.69 5.92 0.74
C LYS A 80 3.96 4.54 1.31
N LEU A 81 5.10 3.96 0.96
CA LEU A 81 5.44 2.59 1.37
C LEU A 81 6.31 2.61 2.62
N VAL A 82 6.01 1.74 3.57
CA VAL A 82 6.75 1.65 4.83
C VAL A 82 7.40 0.28 4.92
N ASN A 83 8.71 0.29 5.08
CA ASN A 83 9.53 -0.89 5.35
C ASN A 83 9.18 -2.07 4.43
N PRO A 84 9.16 -1.88 3.10
CA PRO A 84 8.76 -2.95 2.20
C PRO A 84 9.70 -4.14 2.28
N ALA A 85 9.12 -5.34 2.33
CA ALA A 85 9.87 -6.58 2.30
C ALA A 85 10.73 -6.67 1.03
N ARG A 86 11.78 -7.47 1.09
CA ARG A 86 12.72 -7.61 -0.04
C ARG A 86 12.01 -7.98 -1.33
N VAL A 87 11.02 -8.89 -1.27
CA VAL A 87 10.28 -9.32 -2.45
C VAL A 87 9.55 -8.14 -3.10
N VAL A 88 9.02 -7.22 -2.30
CA VAL A 88 8.32 -6.05 -2.80
C VAL A 88 9.30 -5.10 -3.50
N LEU A 89 10.43 -4.80 -2.84
CA LEU A 89 11.45 -3.93 -3.41
C LEU A 89 11.98 -4.49 -4.72
N GLN A 90 12.32 -5.78 -4.75
CA GLN A 90 12.84 -6.41 -5.95
C GLN A 90 11.83 -6.39 -7.09
N THR A 91 10.58 -6.73 -6.80
CA THR A 91 9.54 -6.79 -7.83
C THR A 91 9.26 -5.40 -8.42
N LEU A 92 9.14 -4.39 -7.57
CA LEU A 92 8.91 -3.02 -8.02
C LEU A 92 10.11 -2.48 -8.81
N SER A 93 11.33 -2.81 -8.37
CA SER A 93 12.55 -2.41 -9.07
C SER A 93 12.64 -3.05 -10.45
N MET A 94 12.34 -4.34 -10.56
CA MET A 94 12.38 -5.06 -11.83
C MET A 94 11.38 -4.49 -12.83
N CYS A 95 10.24 -4.02 -12.36
CA CYS A 95 9.22 -3.41 -13.19
C CYS A 95 9.45 -1.91 -13.40
N ARG A 96 10.51 -1.35 -12.83
CA ARG A 96 10.84 0.08 -12.90
C ARG A 96 9.75 0.96 -12.29
N LEU A 97 9.04 0.44 -11.30
CA LEU A 97 7.94 1.15 -10.64
C LEU A 97 8.32 1.71 -9.27
N LEU A 98 9.46 1.25 -8.71
CA LEU A 98 9.86 1.71 -7.38
C LEU A 98 10.00 3.24 -7.30
N PRO A 99 10.54 3.94 -8.30
CA PRO A 99 10.66 5.41 -8.24
C PRO A 99 9.32 6.15 -8.18
N LEU A 100 8.21 5.48 -8.47
CA LEU A 100 6.89 6.11 -8.35
C LEU A 100 6.48 6.34 -6.90
N PHE A 101 7.08 5.60 -5.98
CA PHE A 101 6.68 5.61 -4.57
C PHE A 101 7.75 6.24 -3.69
N GLU A 102 7.29 6.96 -2.66
CA GLU A 102 8.17 7.33 -1.56
C GLU A 102 8.23 6.16 -0.60
N VAL A 103 9.43 5.79 -0.20
CA VAL A 103 9.68 4.62 0.66
C VAL A 103 10.32 5.08 1.95
N PHE A 104 9.78 4.61 3.07
CA PHE A 104 10.26 4.96 4.41
C PHE A 104 10.63 3.70 5.18
N ASP A 105 11.59 3.82 6.08
CA ASP A 105 12.01 2.70 6.92
C ASP A 105 11.10 2.51 8.14
N ASP A 106 10.39 3.56 8.55
CA ASP A 106 9.46 3.43 9.67
C ASP A 106 8.17 4.22 9.43
N GLU A 107 7.11 3.76 10.11
CA GLU A 107 5.76 4.30 9.95
C GLU A 107 5.66 5.76 10.41
N ALA A 108 6.31 6.10 11.52
CA ALA A 108 6.23 7.44 12.06
C ALA A 108 6.78 8.47 11.08
N ALA A 109 7.91 8.15 10.43
CA ALA A 109 8.50 9.04 9.42
C ALA A 109 7.58 9.20 8.21
N ALA A 110 6.95 8.11 7.77
CA ALA A 110 6.02 8.14 6.63
C ALA A 110 4.80 9.00 6.95
N ILE A 111 4.23 8.84 8.14
CA ILE A 111 3.07 9.62 8.58
C ILE A 111 3.45 11.10 8.66
N ALA A 112 4.59 11.41 9.28
CA ALA A 112 5.04 12.80 9.43
C ALA A 112 5.27 13.48 8.09
N SER A 113 5.64 12.72 7.06
CA SER A 113 5.93 13.26 5.74
C SER A 113 4.69 13.85 5.03
N PHE A 114 3.49 13.54 5.52
CA PHE A 114 2.26 14.13 5.01
C PHE A 114 1.94 15.50 5.62
N SER A 115 2.65 15.89 6.65
CA SER A 115 2.41 17.18 7.33
C SER A 115 3.02 18.34 6.56
#